data_759cb926c4be9713a23e32ce8d2d5a04
#
_entry.id   759cb926c4be9713a23e32ce8d2d5a04
#
_cell.length_a   1.000
_cell.length_b   1.000
_cell.length_c   1.000
_cell.angle_alpha   90.00
_cell.angle_beta   90.00
_cell.angle_gamma   90.00
#
_symmetry.space_group_name_H-M   'P 1'
#
loop_
_entity.id
_entity.type
_entity.pdbx_description
1 polymer ?
#
loop_
_entity_poly.entity_id
_entity_poly.type
_entity_poly.pdbx_seq_one_letter_code
_entity_poly.pdbx_strand_id
1 'polypeptide(L)'
;VDNTKVFSSPKLGSTLLKTLKKGEEFPIISSSVGDSAGPIIHKVKSGNTLWKIANQYGVSVSELQKVNKLTSSEITVGQSLKIPQKYKIHKVVSGDTLWKISTKYKVTTNDLTKLNNLRTVTLKVGQKLKVPDYYCQVQLLGGKKGWIKKSQLQNKAQNRIVMGWKHNGSKESYTQQLKHPNLNVVSPRSYTLTDTGNYVSVSVDTKYIQAAHKQGKQVWQLIGNKFDPVLTGSVLGNTKKRQKLVSALRDSLVKTKSDGINVDFENIDPKNKKHFVLFIGELKKALKPHGIKVSVDVTRENEDPYWSKSLDRKALGKIADYIIIMGYDEHWGGSPVAGSVSSLPWIKEGTKLLMKEVPAHKIILAVPFYTREWVTDLSTKKVKSHDRTMAEVNKIISTQKLKKVWDKQTQQNYVVYTSKGNKHQIWIEDKKSMKLRMDLVKQNHLGGAAAWYIGSETPDIWDVYQFNQ
;
A
#
# COMPACT_ATOMS: atom_id res chain seq x y z
N VAL A 1 -17.34 -12.55 4.98
CA VAL A 1 -17.86 -13.71 5.68
C VAL A 1 -17.01 -13.91 6.92
N ASP A 2 -17.60 -14.09 8.11
CA ASP A 2 -16.84 -14.39 9.33
C ASP A 2 -16.18 -15.77 9.20
N ASN A 3 -15.02 -15.91 9.86
CA ASN A 3 -14.23 -17.14 9.87
C ASN A 3 -13.73 -17.64 8.50
N THR A 4 -13.44 -16.71 7.59
CA THR A 4 -12.78 -17.04 6.31
C THR A 4 -11.39 -17.63 6.56
N LYS A 5 -11.12 -18.80 5.99
CA LYS A 5 -9.86 -19.53 6.17
C LYS A 5 -8.86 -19.20 5.08
N VAL A 6 -7.62 -18.94 5.48
CA VAL A 6 -6.47 -18.72 4.58
C VAL A 6 -5.56 -19.95 4.65
N PHE A 7 -5.21 -20.48 3.50
CA PHE A 7 -4.44 -21.71 3.36
C PHE A 7 -3.06 -21.48 2.75
N SER A 8 -2.14 -22.43 2.96
CA SER A 8 -0.78 -22.39 2.39
C SER A 8 -0.75 -22.63 0.88
N SER A 9 -1.75 -23.31 0.34
CA SER A 9 -1.89 -23.55 -1.10
C SER A 9 -3.37 -23.64 -1.50
N PRO A 10 -3.73 -23.50 -2.79
CA PRO A 10 -5.12 -23.55 -3.26
C PRO A 10 -5.61 -25.00 -3.41
N LYS A 11 -5.39 -25.85 -2.41
CA LYS A 11 -5.72 -27.27 -2.41
C LYS A 11 -6.49 -27.66 -1.16
N LEU A 12 -7.36 -28.67 -1.30
CA LEU A 12 -8.00 -29.33 -0.16
C LEU A 12 -6.95 -29.98 0.75
N GLY A 13 -7.09 -29.85 2.06
CA GLY A 13 -6.14 -30.39 3.03
C GLY A 13 -4.86 -29.57 3.22
N SER A 14 -4.77 -28.40 2.59
CA SER A 14 -3.64 -27.47 2.81
C SER A 14 -3.61 -26.95 4.24
N THR A 15 -2.42 -26.65 4.73
CA THR A 15 -2.24 -26.07 6.06
C THR A 15 -2.99 -24.77 6.21
N LEU A 16 -3.79 -24.66 7.26
CA LEU A 16 -4.46 -23.43 7.65
C LEU A 16 -3.41 -22.44 8.19
N LEU A 17 -3.27 -21.30 7.53
CA LEU A 17 -2.33 -20.24 7.93
C LEU A 17 -2.97 -19.25 8.90
N LYS A 18 -4.23 -18.90 8.66
CA LYS A 18 -4.97 -17.89 9.42
C LYS A 18 -6.46 -18.03 9.23
N THR A 19 -7.23 -17.72 10.27
CA THR A 19 -8.68 -17.47 10.17
C THR A 19 -8.90 -15.95 10.23
N LEU A 20 -9.65 -15.41 9.28
CA LEU A 20 -9.90 -13.98 9.15
C LEU A 20 -11.22 -13.61 9.82
N LYS A 21 -11.26 -12.40 10.37
CA LYS A 21 -12.50 -11.77 10.86
C LYS A 21 -13.19 -11.02 9.71
N LYS A 22 -14.49 -10.79 9.85
CA LYS A 22 -15.26 -9.97 8.91
C LYS A 22 -14.69 -8.55 8.84
N GLY A 23 -14.48 -8.05 7.61
CA GLY A 23 -13.96 -6.72 7.37
C GLY A 23 -12.43 -6.63 7.27
N GLU A 24 -11.68 -7.72 7.48
CA GLU A 24 -10.25 -7.71 7.17
C GLU A 24 -10.03 -7.60 5.65
N GLU A 25 -9.18 -6.66 5.24
CA GLU A 25 -8.87 -6.38 3.82
C GLU A 25 -7.44 -6.86 3.49
N PHE A 26 -7.27 -7.42 2.28
CA PHE A 26 -5.98 -7.94 1.81
C PHE A 26 -5.82 -7.68 0.31
N PRO A 27 -4.62 -7.32 -0.15
CA PRO A 27 -4.31 -7.27 -1.58
C PRO A 27 -4.45 -8.65 -2.21
N ILE A 28 -5.15 -8.74 -3.33
CA ILE A 28 -5.19 -9.93 -4.16
C ILE A 28 -4.00 -9.87 -5.13
N ILE A 29 -3.13 -10.89 -5.06
CA ILE A 29 -1.90 -10.96 -5.87
C ILE A 29 -2.16 -11.70 -7.19
N SER A 30 -2.89 -12.80 -7.11
CA SER A 30 -3.19 -13.67 -8.24
C SER A 30 -4.43 -14.50 -7.98
N SER A 31 -4.95 -15.16 -9.01
CA SER A 31 -6.01 -16.15 -8.87
C SER A 31 -5.65 -17.43 -9.59
N SER A 32 -6.08 -18.57 -9.05
CA SER A 32 -5.93 -19.87 -9.71
C SER A 32 -7.15 -20.76 -9.42
N VAL A 33 -7.35 -21.77 -10.28
CA VAL A 33 -8.30 -22.84 -10.00
C VAL A 33 -7.67 -23.73 -8.94
N GLY A 34 -8.38 -23.96 -7.85
CA GLY A 34 -7.94 -24.83 -6.75
C GLY A 34 -8.55 -26.23 -6.81
N ASP A 35 -7.95 -27.16 -6.07
CA ASP A 35 -8.53 -28.47 -5.82
C ASP A 35 -9.57 -28.34 -4.70
N SER A 36 -10.85 -28.39 -5.03
CA SER A 36 -11.94 -28.04 -4.12
C SER A 36 -12.70 -29.21 -3.51
N ALA A 37 -12.49 -30.40 -4.06
CA ALA A 37 -13.05 -31.64 -3.54
C ALA A 37 -11.94 -32.67 -3.38
N GLY A 38 -12.16 -33.70 -2.56
CA GLY A 38 -11.25 -34.84 -2.48
C GLY A 38 -11.08 -35.48 -3.86
N PRO A 39 -9.98 -36.20 -4.11
CA PRO A 39 -9.75 -36.81 -5.39
C PRO A 39 -10.84 -37.84 -5.72
N ILE A 40 -11.35 -37.82 -6.94
CA ILE A 40 -12.11 -38.96 -7.46
C ILE A 40 -11.17 -40.14 -7.59
N ILE A 41 -11.57 -41.31 -7.14
CA ILE A 41 -10.82 -42.53 -7.41
C ILE A 41 -11.30 -43.12 -8.73
N HIS A 42 -10.42 -43.16 -9.72
CA HIS A 42 -10.63 -43.83 -11.00
C HIS A 42 -9.94 -45.17 -10.99
N LYS A 43 -10.70 -46.23 -11.18
CA LYS A 43 -10.12 -47.58 -11.35
C LYS A 43 -9.79 -47.79 -12.83
N VAL A 44 -8.53 -47.99 -13.13
CA VAL A 44 -8.03 -48.18 -14.51
C VAL A 44 -8.68 -49.43 -15.13
N LYS A 45 -9.23 -49.26 -16.32
CA LYS A 45 -9.85 -50.32 -17.13
C LYS A 45 -8.99 -50.64 -18.36
N SER A 46 -9.20 -51.77 -18.97
CA SER A 46 -8.57 -52.11 -20.25
C SER A 46 -8.77 -51.03 -21.28
N GLY A 47 -7.74 -50.62 -22.02
CA GLY A 47 -7.73 -49.53 -23.00
C GLY A 47 -7.66 -48.12 -22.42
N ASN A 48 -7.53 -47.93 -21.08
CA ASN A 48 -7.25 -46.64 -20.48
C ASN A 48 -5.77 -46.28 -20.67
N THR A 49 -5.53 -45.01 -20.92
CA THR A 49 -4.22 -44.36 -20.84
C THR A 49 -4.33 -43.12 -19.95
N LEU A 50 -3.20 -42.66 -19.37
CA LEU A 50 -3.23 -41.41 -18.59
C LEU A 50 -3.80 -40.27 -19.39
N TRP A 51 -3.56 -40.19 -20.70
CA TRP A 51 -4.09 -39.17 -21.59
C TRP A 51 -5.63 -39.25 -21.70
N LYS A 52 -6.18 -40.44 -21.93
CA LYS A 52 -7.64 -40.66 -22.01
C LYS A 52 -8.32 -40.32 -20.69
N ILE A 53 -7.73 -40.74 -19.57
CA ILE A 53 -8.22 -40.44 -18.22
C ILE A 53 -8.14 -38.92 -17.95
N ALA A 54 -7.01 -38.28 -18.28
CA ALA A 54 -6.85 -36.87 -18.14
C ALA A 54 -7.93 -36.06 -18.88
N ASN A 55 -8.16 -36.40 -20.15
CA ASN A 55 -9.18 -35.78 -20.97
C ASN A 55 -10.59 -36.02 -20.42
N GLN A 56 -10.90 -37.24 -19.98
CA GLN A 56 -12.21 -37.59 -19.40
C GLN A 56 -12.55 -36.71 -18.19
N TYR A 57 -11.56 -36.39 -17.38
CA TYR A 57 -11.73 -35.62 -16.14
C TYR A 57 -11.35 -34.13 -16.28
N GLY A 58 -10.86 -33.70 -17.43
CA GLY A 58 -10.50 -32.30 -17.67
C GLY A 58 -9.29 -31.84 -16.85
N VAL A 59 -8.31 -32.73 -16.65
CA VAL A 59 -7.03 -32.47 -15.97
C VAL A 59 -5.88 -32.76 -16.92
N SER A 60 -4.68 -32.27 -16.63
CA SER A 60 -3.50 -32.61 -17.43
C SER A 60 -2.88 -33.93 -17.00
N VAL A 61 -2.17 -34.61 -17.92
CA VAL A 61 -1.40 -35.83 -17.61
C VAL A 61 -0.38 -35.56 -16.50
N SER A 62 0.30 -34.40 -16.55
CA SER A 62 1.27 -33.98 -15.52
C SER A 62 0.62 -33.84 -14.13
N GLU A 63 -0.61 -33.35 -14.04
CA GLU A 63 -1.33 -33.28 -12.77
C GLU A 63 -1.70 -34.66 -12.23
N LEU A 64 -2.15 -35.58 -13.12
CA LEU A 64 -2.42 -36.95 -12.73
C LEU A 64 -1.14 -37.68 -12.24
N GLN A 65 -0.03 -37.52 -12.93
CA GLN A 65 1.24 -38.07 -12.50
C GLN A 65 1.66 -37.54 -11.13
N LYS A 66 1.61 -36.24 -10.95
CA LYS A 66 2.00 -35.58 -9.69
C LYS A 66 1.16 -36.01 -8.48
N VAL A 67 -0.17 -36.10 -8.63
CA VAL A 67 -1.07 -36.50 -7.53
C VAL A 67 -0.92 -37.97 -7.17
N ASN A 68 -0.62 -38.81 -8.16
CA ASN A 68 -0.43 -40.25 -7.99
C ASN A 68 1.04 -40.64 -7.79
N LYS A 69 1.97 -39.69 -7.76
CA LYS A 69 3.42 -39.91 -7.63
C LYS A 69 3.96 -40.89 -8.73
N LEU A 70 3.42 -40.74 -9.94
CA LEU A 70 3.86 -41.56 -11.08
C LEU A 70 5.09 -40.93 -11.72
N THR A 71 6.10 -41.73 -11.95
CA THR A 71 7.36 -41.36 -12.63
C THR A 71 7.33 -41.58 -14.13
N SER A 72 6.34 -42.36 -14.62
CA SER A 72 6.12 -42.66 -16.05
C SER A 72 4.62 -42.47 -16.40
N SER A 73 4.30 -42.67 -17.68
CA SER A 73 2.89 -42.66 -18.15
C SER A 73 2.26 -44.07 -18.13
N GLU A 74 2.95 -45.06 -17.65
CA GLU A 74 2.46 -46.44 -17.57
C GLU A 74 1.50 -46.61 -16.41
N ILE A 75 0.36 -47.25 -16.67
CA ILE A 75 -0.69 -47.57 -15.71
C ILE A 75 -1.19 -49.00 -15.95
N THR A 76 -1.54 -49.70 -14.89
CA THR A 76 -2.02 -51.08 -14.96
C THR A 76 -3.53 -51.17 -14.76
N VAL A 77 -4.17 -52.14 -15.42
CA VAL A 77 -5.59 -52.46 -15.23
C VAL A 77 -5.84 -52.80 -13.77
N GLY A 78 -6.88 -52.21 -13.17
CA GLY A 78 -7.20 -52.34 -11.75
C GLY A 78 -6.50 -51.31 -10.86
N GLN A 79 -5.51 -50.58 -11.32
CA GLN A 79 -4.86 -49.52 -10.57
C GLN A 79 -5.86 -48.41 -10.19
N SER A 80 -5.77 -47.93 -8.96
CA SER A 80 -6.62 -46.79 -8.48
C SER A 80 -5.86 -45.50 -8.60
N LEU A 81 -6.33 -44.61 -9.46
CA LEU A 81 -5.76 -43.29 -9.67
C LEU A 81 -6.60 -42.21 -8.95
N LYS A 82 -5.94 -41.37 -8.20
CA LYS A 82 -6.52 -40.14 -7.64
C LYS A 82 -6.62 -39.09 -8.74
N ILE A 83 -7.84 -38.63 -9.03
CA ILE A 83 -8.11 -37.57 -10.00
C ILE A 83 -8.32 -36.25 -9.26
N PRO A 84 -7.50 -35.22 -9.45
CA PRO A 84 -7.71 -33.92 -8.81
C PRO A 84 -9.01 -33.29 -9.29
N GLN A 85 -9.84 -32.84 -8.36
CA GLN A 85 -11.10 -32.14 -8.68
C GLN A 85 -10.91 -30.64 -8.60
N LYS A 86 -10.99 -29.98 -9.75
CA LYS A 86 -10.90 -28.53 -9.88
C LYS A 86 -12.28 -27.84 -9.86
N TYR A 87 -13.34 -28.58 -9.53
CA TYR A 87 -14.70 -28.07 -9.57
C TYR A 87 -15.56 -28.69 -8.46
N LYS A 88 -16.62 -27.98 -8.13
CA LYS A 88 -17.74 -28.48 -7.32
C LYS A 88 -18.88 -28.88 -8.24
N ILE A 89 -19.76 -29.76 -7.75
CA ILE A 89 -21.02 -30.04 -8.42
C ILE A 89 -22.10 -29.13 -7.83
N HIS A 90 -22.77 -28.37 -8.70
CA HIS A 90 -24.00 -27.67 -8.41
C HIS A 90 -25.17 -28.43 -9.06
N LYS A 91 -26.15 -28.83 -8.24
CA LYS A 91 -27.40 -29.41 -8.75
C LYS A 91 -28.39 -28.28 -9.03
N VAL A 92 -28.76 -28.11 -10.28
CA VAL A 92 -29.70 -27.06 -10.71
C VAL A 92 -31.03 -27.22 -10.03
N VAL A 93 -31.55 -26.16 -9.45
CA VAL A 93 -32.85 -26.08 -8.83
C VAL A 93 -33.76 -25.13 -9.61
N SER A 94 -35.08 -25.19 -9.34
CA SER A 94 -36.05 -24.28 -9.99
C SER A 94 -35.63 -22.81 -9.80
N GLY A 95 -35.69 -22.05 -10.88
CA GLY A 95 -35.29 -20.62 -10.90
C GLY A 95 -33.79 -20.36 -11.03
N ASP A 96 -32.93 -21.38 -11.12
CA ASP A 96 -31.53 -21.22 -11.44
C ASP A 96 -31.33 -20.80 -12.90
N THR A 97 -30.36 -19.90 -13.10
CA THR A 97 -29.83 -19.52 -14.43
C THR A 97 -28.29 -19.56 -14.37
N LEU A 98 -27.66 -19.69 -15.53
CA LEU A 98 -26.19 -19.58 -15.59
C LEU A 98 -25.68 -18.32 -14.93
N TRP A 99 -26.38 -17.20 -15.09
CA TRP A 99 -26.01 -15.93 -14.45
C TRP A 99 -26.13 -16.00 -12.92
N LYS A 100 -27.24 -16.52 -12.37
CA LYS A 100 -27.42 -16.67 -10.91
C LYS A 100 -26.37 -17.61 -10.32
N ILE A 101 -26.09 -18.74 -10.99
CA ILE A 101 -25.09 -19.71 -10.55
C ILE A 101 -23.69 -19.10 -10.62
N SER A 102 -23.35 -18.42 -11.72
CA SER A 102 -22.04 -17.75 -11.86
C SER A 102 -21.84 -16.68 -10.80
N THR A 103 -22.84 -15.86 -10.52
CA THR A 103 -22.83 -14.84 -9.46
C THR A 103 -22.66 -15.47 -8.07
N LYS A 104 -23.41 -16.53 -7.75
CA LYS A 104 -23.31 -17.26 -6.48
C LYS A 104 -21.91 -17.78 -6.20
N TYR A 105 -21.25 -18.33 -7.22
CA TYR A 105 -19.92 -18.93 -7.10
C TYR A 105 -18.78 -17.99 -7.48
N LYS A 106 -19.08 -16.76 -7.90
CA LYS A 106 -18.10 -15.76 -8.35
C LYS A 106 -17.19 -16.27 -9.47
N VAL A 107 -17.78 -16.96 -10.41
CA VAL A 107 -17.19 -17.43 -11.67
C VAL A 107 -17.84 -16.69 -12.84
N THR A 108 -17.33 -16.83 -14.06
CA THR A 108 -18.01 -16.29 -15.23
C THR A 108 -19.01 -17.29 -15.82
N THR A 109 -20.03 -16.81 -16.52
CA THR A 109 -20.93 -17.70 -17.29
C THR A 109 -20.15 -18.48 -18.33
N ASN A 110 -19.13 -17.90 -18.92
CA ASN A 110 -18.22 -18.55 -19.88
C ASN A 110 -17.44 -19.71 -19.23
N ASP A 111 -16.99 -19.57 -17.98
CA ASP A 111 -16.35 -20.67 -17.24
C ASP A 111 -17.31 -21.85 -17.07
N LEU A 112 -18.57 -21.56 -16.71
CA LEU A 112 -19.60 -22.61 -16.57
C LEU A 112 -19.91 -23.28 -17.89
N THR A 113 -20.10 -22.51 -18.95
CA THR A 113 -20.41 -22.98 -20.30
C THR A 113 -19.30 -23.90 -20.83
N LYS A 114 -18.04 -23.44 -20.77
CA LYS A 114 -16.88 -24.20 -21.23
C LYS A 114 -16.64 -25.47 -20.40
N LEU A 115 -16.68 -25.39 -19.07
CA LEU A 115 -16.39 -26.53 -18.20
C LEU A 115 -17.46 -27.65 -18.31
N ASN A 116 -18.66 -27.29 -18.69
CA ASN A 116 -19.78 -28.22 -18.84
C ASN A 116 -20.18 -28.53 -20.28
N ASN A 117 -19.41 -28.02 -21.27
CA ASN A 117 -19.70 -28.17 -22.72
C ASN A 117 -21.15 -27.80 -23.08
N LEU A 118 -21.66 -26.73 -22.50
CA LEU A 118 -23.04 -26.29 -22.75
C LEU A 118 -23.15 -25.62 -24.11
N ARG A 119 -24.08 -26.11 -24.94
CA ARG A 119 -24.38 -25.52 -26.25
C ARG A 119 -25.49 -24.45 -26.16
N THR A 120 -26.26 -24.43 -25.06
CA THR A 120 -27.34 -23.48 -24.81
C THR A 120 -27.24 -22.94 -23.40
N VAL A 121 -27.88 -21.81 -23.13
CA VAL A 121 -27.98 -21.21 -21.78
C VAL A 121 -29.09 -21.82 -20.92
N THR A 122 -29.93 -22.69 -21.50
CA THR A 122 -31.06 -23.32 -20.82
C THR A 122 -30.58 -24.46 -19.92
N LEU A 123 -30.98 -24.43 -18.66
CA LEU A 123 -30.66 -25.43 -17.67
C LEU A 123 -31.88 -26.26 -17.33
N LYS A 124 -31.68 -27.54 -17.08
CA LYS A 124 -32.75 -28.47 -16.60
C LYS A 124 -32.65 -28.63 -15.09
N VAL A 125 -33.79 -28.56 -14.38
CA VAL A 125 -33.84 -28.88 -12.95
C VAL A 125 -33.28 -30.28 -12.70
N GLY A 126 -32.45 -30.43 -11.70
CA GLY A 126 -31.72 -31.68 -11.43
C GLY A 126 -30.40 -31.85 -12.20
N GLN A 127 -30.15 -31.05 -13.22
CA GLN A 127 -28.86 -31.08 -13.97
C GLN A 127 -27.68 -30.83 -13.02
N LYS A 128 -26.64 -31.61 -13.16
CA LYS A 128 -25.38 -31.41 -12.40
C LYS A 128 -24.40 -30.58 -13.22
N LEU A 129 -24.05 -29.42 -12.73
CA LEU A 129 -23.04 -28.53 -13.32
C LEU A 129 -21.73 -28.58 -12.55
N LYS A 130 -20.64 -28.74 -13.27
CA LYS A 130 -19.28 -28.51 -12.74
C LYS A 130 -19.04 -27.02 -12.59
N VAL A 131 -18.70 -26.58 -11.38
CA VAL A 131 -18.44 -25.16 -11.07
C VAL A 131 -16.98 -25.05 -10.62
N PRO A 132 -16.11 -24.30 -11.32
CA PRO A 132 -14.73 -24.17 -10.91
C PRO A 132 -14.62 -23.51 -9.53
N ASP A 133 -13.71 -24.01 -8.68
CA ASP A 133 -13.47 -23.39 -7.38
C ASP A 133 -12.18 -22.55 -7.46
N TYR A 134 -12.34 -21.25 -7.64
CA TYR A 134 -11.23 -20.32 -7.72
C TYR A 134 -10.74 -19.92 -6.35
N TYR A 135 -9.41 -19.87 -6.22
CA TYR A 135 -8.71 -19.31 -5.08
C TYR A 135 -7.97 -18.04 -5.50
N CYS A 136 -7.97 -17.05 -4.63
CA CYS A 136 -7.16 -15.87 -4.76
C CYS A 136 -5.97 -15.97 -3.82
N GLN A 137 -4.77 -15.73 -4.32
CA GLN A 137 -3.60 -15.53 -3.49
C GLN A 137 -3.64 -14.11 -2.93
N VAL A 138 -3.52 -14.00 -1.62
CA VAL A 138 -3.56 -12.72 -0.91
C VAL A 138 -2.24 -12.50 -0.16
N GLN A 139 -1.88 -11.24 -0.01
CA GLN A 139 -0.73 -10.84 0.78
C GLN A 139 -1.15 -10.63 2.23
N LEU A 140 -0.55 -11.40 3.13
CA LEU A 140 -0.74 -11.29 4.57
C LEU A 140 0.31 -10.35 5.18
N LEU A 141 0.13 -10.04 6.46
CA LEU A 141 1.09 -9.29 7.25
C LEU A 141 2.49 -9.95 7.17
N GLY A 142 3.53 -9.14 7.07
CA GLY A 142 4.91 -9.62 6.90
C GLY A 142 5.24 -10.12 5.50
N GLY A 143 4.45 -9.77 4.48
CA GLY A 143 4.67 -10.19 3.10
C GLY A 143 4.39 -11.67 2.85
N LYS A 144 3.90 -12.41 3.84
CA LYS A 144 3.48 -13.81 3.69
C LYS A 144 2.34 -13.92 2.69
N LYS A 145 2.30 -15.00 1.94
CA LYS A 145 1.24 -15.26 0.97
C LYS A 145 0.33 -16.37 1.48
N GLY A 146 -0.97 -16.23 1.20
CA GLY A 146 -1.95 -17.25 1.54
C GLY A 146 -3.05 -17.33 0.51
N TRP A 147 -3.83 -18.40 0.51
CA TRP A 147 -4.86 -18.66 -0.47
C TRP A 147 -6.24 -18.65 0.17
N ILE A 148 -7.18 -17.91 -0.41
CA ILE A 148 -8.57 -17.78 0.03
C ILE A 148 -9.47 -18.18 -1.12
N LYS A 149 -10.58 -18.90 -0.83
CA LYS A 149 -11.60 -19.16 -1.86
C LYS A 149 -12.20 -17.84 -2.37
N LYS A 150 -12.20 -17.65 -3.68
CA LYS A 150 -12.72 -16.43 -4.33
C LYS A 150 -14.17 -16.15 -3.94
N SER A 151 -14.97 -17.23 -3.71
CA SER A 151 -16.36 -17.12 -3.27
C SER A 151 -16.52 -16.46 -1.88
N GLN A 152 -15.48 -16.47 -1.05
CA GLN A 152 -15.49 -15.88 0.31
C GLN A 152 -14.98 -14.43 0.33
N LEU A 153 -14.46 -13.91 -0.80
CA LEU A 153 -13.96 -12.56 -0.93
C LEU A 153 -15.05 -11.62 -1.46
N GLN A 154 -15.02 -10.38 -1.01
CA GLN A 154 -15.69 -9.26 -1.66
C GLN A 154 -14.61 -8.41 -2.32
N ASN A 155 -14.71 -8.21 -3.63
CA ASN A 155 -13.81 -7.29 -4.32
C ASN A 155 -14.23 -5.85 -3.97
N LYS A 156 -13.31 -5.12 -3.38
CA LYS A 156 -13.43 -3.68 -3.20
C LYS A 156 -12.35 -3.06 -4.07
N ALA A 157 -12.75 -2.30 -5.07
CA ALA A 157 -11.81 -1.50 -5.84
C ALA A 157 -11.13 -0.54 -4.86
N GLN A 158 -9.82 -0.63 -4.72
CA GLN A 158 -9.05 0.29 -3.91
C GLN A 158 -8.33 1.24 -4.85
N ASN A 159 -8.82 2.48 -4.93
CA ASN A 159 -8.07 3.54 -5.55
C ASN A 159 -6.88 3.85 -4.64
N ARG A 160 -5.67 3.71 -5.17
CA ARG A 160 -4.47 4.07 -4.41
C ARG A 160 -4.45 5.56 -4.14
N ILE A 161 -3.98 5.90 -2.95
CA ILE A 161 -3.76 7.28 -2.56
C ILE A 161 -2.54 7.81 -3.30
N VAL A 162 -2.69 8.95 -3.93
CA VAL A 162 -1.60 9.80 -4.45
C VAL A 162 -1.72 11.13 -3.73
N MET A 163 -0.92 11.31 -2.69
CA MET A 163 -0.99 12.46 -1.81
C MET A 163 0.18 13.41 -2.04
N GLY A 164 -0.07 14.70 -1.91
CA GLY A 164 0.97 15.70 -1.89
C GLY A 164 0.83 16.64 -0.69
N TRP A 165 1.90 16.80 0.08
CA TRP A 165 1.95 17.84 1.10
C TRP A 165 2.21 19.20 0.48
N LYS A 166 1.46 20.19 0.98
CA LYS A 166 1.70 21.57 0.69
C LYS A 166 2.54 22.17 1.80
N HIS A 167 3.77 22.55 1.49
CA HIS A 167 4.68 23.15 2.47
C HIS A 167 4.71 24.68 2.37
N ASN A 168 5.04 25.21 1.21
CA ASN A 168 5.14 26.65 0.92
C ASN A 168 4.48 26.98 -0.42
N GLY A 169 4.19 28.25 -0.67
CA GLY A 169 3.77 28.74 -1.97
C GLY A 169 2.65 29.79 -1.91
N SER A 170 2.60 30.62 -2.95
CA SER A 170 1.56 31.63 -3.16
C SER A 170 0.21 30.97 -3.50
N LYS A 171 -0.86 31.76 -3.44
CA LYS A 171 -2.21 31.32 -3.82
C LYS A 171 -2.29 30.78 -5.25
N GLU A 172 -1.49 31.32 -6.17
CA GLU A 172 -1.39 30.89 -7.58
C GLU A 172 -0.72 29.53 -7.74
N SER A 173 0.32 29.24 -6.94
CA SER A 173 0.97 27.94 -6.96
C SER A 173 0.02 26.81 -6.53
N TYR A 174 -0.98 27.07 -5.68
CA TYR A 174 -1.96 26.07 -5.26
C TYR A 174 -2.89 25.62 -6.38
N THR A 175 -3.37 26.56 -7.18
CA THR A 175 -4.25 26.27 -8.32
C THR A 175 -3.52 25.43 -9.37
N GLN A 176 -2.24 25.65 -9.55
CA GLN A 176 -1.39 24.85 -10.46
C GLN A 176 -1.18 23.42 -9.91
N GLN A 177 -0.85 23.29 -8.63
CA GLN A 177 -0.62 22.00 -7.98
C GLN A 177 -1.87 21.10 -8.01
N LEU A 178 -3.06 21.69 -7.87
CA LEU A 178 -4.33 20.96 -7.96
C LEU A 178 -4.66 20.43 -9.36
N LYS A 179 -3.99 20.90 -10.41
CA LYS A 179 -4.25 20.46 -11.81
C LYS A 179 -3.69 19.08 -12.14
N HIS A 180 -2.78 18.52 -11.34
CA HIS A 180 -2.19 17.21 -11.64
C HIS A 180 -3.24 16.09 -11.57
N PRO A 181 -3.50 15.38 -12.69
CA PRO A 181 -4.63 14.44 -12.78
C PRO A 181 -4.45 13.23 -11.86
N ASN A 182 -3.21 12.81 -11.62
CA ASN A 182 -2.90 11.64 -10.80
C ASN A 182 -2.93 11.93 -9.29
N LEU A 183 -2.86 13.20 -8.88
CA LEU A 183 -2.97 13.61 -7.49
C LEU A 183 -4.43 13.52 -7.04
N ASN A 184 -4.74 12.77 -5.98
CA ASN A 184 -6.11 12.61 -5.48
C ASN A 184 -6.30 13.07 -4.04
N VAL A 185 -5.21 13.31 -3.31
CA VAL A 185 -5.23 13.87 -1.95
C VAL A 185 -4.20 15.01 -1.84
N VAL A 186 -4.61 16.11 -1.24
CA VAL A 186 -3.70 17.20 -0.87
C VAL A 186 -3.71 17.40 0.64
N SER A 187 -2.54 17.68 1.21
CA SER A 187 -2.38 17.82 2.66
C SER A 187 -1.74 19.16 3.03
N PRO A 188 -2.55 20.21 3.27
CA PRO A 188 -2.06 21.48 3.78
C PRO A 188 -1.80 21.40 5.28
N ARG A 189 -0.76 22.07 5.76
CA ARG A 189 -0.50 22.24 7.19
C ARG A 189 -1.48 23.26 7.77
N SER A 190 -2.51 22.78 8.45
CA SER A 190 -3.61 23.60 8.94
C SER A 190 -3.77 23.60 10.46
N TYR A 191 -3.12 22.66 11.12
CA TYR A 191 -3.18 22.54 12.57
C TYR A 191 -1.79 22.46 13.18
N THR A 192 -1.64 23.06 14.35
CA THR A 192 -0.40 22.99 15.14
C THR A 192 -0.77 22.75 16.59
N LEU A 193 -0.13 21.78 17.24
CA LEU A 193 -0.31 21.51 18.66
C LEU A 193 0.13 22.71 19.50
N THR A 194 -0.65 23.05 20.55
CA THR A 194 -0.37 24.13 21.49
C THR A 194 -0.63 23.68 22.92
N ASP A 195 -0.15 24.43 23.89
CA ASP A 195 -0.33 24.18 25.32
C ASP A 195 -1.53 24.87 25.93
N THR A 196 -2.22 25.72 25.18
CA THR A 196 -3.32 26.59 25.64
C THR A 196 -4.60 26.37 24.83
N GLY A 197 -5.70 26.95 25.32
CA GLY A 197 -6.98 26.96 24.66
C GLY A 197 -7.55 25.57 24.42
N ASN A 198 -7.71 25.19 23.16
CA ASN A 198 -8.17 23.86 22.73
C ASN A 198 -7.01 22.92 22.38
N TYR A 199 -5.80 23.29 22.78
CA TYR A 199 -4.55 22.57 22.51
C TYR A 199 -4.21 22.43 21.01
N VAL A 200 -4.83 23.25 20.17
CA VAL A 200 -4.56 23.34 18.74
C VAL A 200 -4.77 24.76 18.23
N SER A 201 -3.80 25.23 17.46
CA SER A 201 -3.94 26.40 16.59
C SER A 201 -4.48 25.96 15.23
N VAL A 202 -5.45 26.72 14.70
CA VAL A 202 -6.19 26.37 13.48
C VAL A 202 -5.96 27.43 12.42
N SER A 203 -5.49 27.04 11.23
CA SER A 203 -5.27 27.91 10.06
C SER A 203 -5.81 27.28 8.77
N VAL A 204 -7.06 26.81 8.79
CA VAL A 204 -7.69 26.12 7.66
C VAL A 204 -8.12 27.13 6.58
N ASP A 205 -7.64 26.91 5.35
CA ASP A 205 -8.08 27.66 4.17
C ASP A 205 -9.27 26.95 3.48
N THR A 206 -10.49 27.43 3.76
CA THR A 206 -11.72 26.85 3.18
C THR A 206 -11.83 27.08 1.67
N LYS A 207 -11.23 28.14 1.12
CA LYS A 207 -11.19 28.38 -0.35
C LYS A 207 -10.32 27.34 -1.05
N TYR A 208 -9.21 26.95 -0.42
CA TYR A 208 -8.36 25.88 -0.92
C TYR A 208 -9.12 24.53 -0.93
N ILE A 209 -9.86 24.22 0.13
CA ILE A 209 -10.69 22.98 0.20
C ILE A 209 -11.71 22.98 -0.94
N GLN A 210 -12.44 24.07 -1.14
CA GLN A 210 -13.42 24.19 -2.23
C GLN A 210 -12.78 24.02 -3.61
N ALA A 211 -11.59 24.61 -3.83
CA ALA A 211 -10.86 24.47 -5.08
C ALA A 211 -10.41 23.04 -5.33
N ALA A 212 -9.94 22.32 -4.29
CA ALA A 212 -9.56 20.92 -4.38
C ALA A 212 -10.76 20.02 -4.71
N HIS A 213 -11.89 20.21 -4.01
CA HIS A 213 -13.13 19.47 -4.24
C HIS A 213 -13.69 19.68 -5.64
N LYS A 214 -13.63 20.90 -6.20
CA LYS A 214 -14.02 21.17 -7.59
C LYS A 214 -13.21 20.36 -8.60
N GLN A 215 -12.01 19.94 -8.24
CA GLN A 215 -11.13 19.09 -9.06
C GLN A 215 -11.16 17.60 -8.65
N GLY A 216 -12.15 17.20 -7.85
CA GLY A 216 -12.32 15.81 -7.40
C GLY A 216 -11.25 15.31 -6.44
N LYS A 217 -10.52 16.22 -5.76
CA LYS A 217 -9.45 15.87 -4.84
C LYS A 217 -9.92 15.96 -3.39
N GLN A 218 -9.45 15.05 -2.55
CA GLN A 218 -9.65 15.08 -1.12
C GLN A 218 -8.64 16.02 -0.45
N VAL A 219 -9.03 16.59 0.69
CA VAL A 219 -8.16 17.42 1.53
C VAL A 219 -7.99 16.76 2.90
N TRP A 220 -6.78 16.30 3.19
CA TRP A 220 -6.41 15.76 4.50
C TRP A 220 -5.55 16.79 5.22
N GLN A 221 -6.14 17.45 6.23
CA GLN A 221 -5.45 18.53 6.95
C GLN A 221 -4.30 17.98 7.79
N LEU A 222 -3.09 18.54 7.66
CA LEU A 222 -1.96 18.15 8.48
C LEU A 222 -1.99 18.84 9.84
N ILE A 223 -1.74 18.05 10.90
CA ILE A 223 -1.42 18.55 12.24
C ILE A 223 -0.01 18.15 12.62
N GLY A 224 0.82 19.11 13.06
CA GLY A 224 2.17 18.89 13.57
C GLY A 224 2.29 19.28 15.05
N ASN A 225 3.29 18.70 15.74
CA ASN A 225 3.57 18.93 17.17
C ASN A 225 4.78 19.86 17.43
N LYS A 226 5.27 20.56 16.40
CA LYS A 226 6.48 21.42 16.47
C LYS A 226 7.77 20.66 16.84
N PHE A 227 7.80 19.35 16.69
CA PHE A 227 8.90 18.50 17.16
C PHE A 227 9.21 18.66 18.67
N ASP A 228 8.19 19.05 19.45
CA ASP A 228 8.33 19.33 20.89
C ASP A 228 7.82 18.16 21.73
N PRO A 229 8.74 17.35 22.32
CA PRO A 229 8.38 16.18 23.11
C PRO A 229 7.72 16.56 24.45
N VAL A 230 8.05 17.72 25.02
CA VAL A 230 7.49 18.22 26.29
C VAL A 230 6.04 18.64 26.09
N LEU A 231 5.80 19.49 25.10
CA LEU A 231 4.45 19.91 24.70
C LEU A 231 3.58 18.69 24.38
N THR A 232 4.10 17.78 23.54
CA THR A 232 3.39 16.56 23.13
C THR A 232 3.00 15.73 24.35
N GLY A 233 3.93 15.50 25.28
CA GLY A 233 3.70 14.74 26.50
C GLY A 233 2.69 15.43 27.44
N SER A 234 2.79 16.74 27.58
CA SER A 234 1.86 17.54 28.41
C SER A 234 0.42 17.44 27.95
N VAL A 235 0.20 17.44 26.63
CA VAL A 235 -1.16 17.38 26.04
C VAL A 235 -1.65 15.94 25.97
N LEU A 236 -0.88 15.03 25.39
CA LEU A 236 -1.33 13.67 25.14
C LEU A 236 -1.37 12.81 26.41
N GLY A 237 -0.49 13.07 27.37
CA GLY A 237 -0.46 12.38 28.66
C GLY A 237 -1.64 12.71 29.58
N ASN A 238 -2.31 13.84 29.35
CA ASN A 238 -3.46 14.25 30.14
C ASN A 238 -4.76 13.95 29.42
N THR A 239 -5.62 13.12 30.00
CA THR A 239 -6.87 12.67 29.37
C THR A 239 -7.81 13.82 29.03
N LYS A 240 -8.00 14.80 29.91
CA LYS A 240 -8.90 15.95 29.65
C LYS A 240 -8.36 16.83 28.53
N LYS A 241 -7.07 17.13 28.51
CA LYS A 241 -6.43 17.90 27.43
C LYS A 241 -6.53 17.17 26.09
N ARG A 242 -6.24 15.88 26.06
CA ARG A 242 -6.32 15.03 24.87
C ARG A 242 -7.74 14.98 24.29
N GLN A 243 -8.76 14.79 25.15
CA GLN A 243 -10.16 14.79 24.74
C GLN A 243 -10.61 16.16 24.19
N LYS A 244 -10.15 17.26 24.79
CA LYS A 244 -10.43 18.62 24.29
C LYS A 244 -9.79 18.86 22.94
N LEU A 245 -8.55 18.43 22.73
CA LEU A 245 -7.88 18.46 21.42
C LEU A 245 -8.66 17.65 20.36
N VAL A 246 -9.05 16.43 20.67
CA VAL A 246 -9.81 15.56 19.75
C VAL A 246 -11.14 16.20 19.37
N SER A 247 -11.89 16.78 20.34
CA SER A 247 -13.14 17.45 20.05
C SER A 247 -12.96 18.67 19.16
N ALA A 248 -11.96 19.51 19.44
CA ALA A 248 -11.66 20.69 18.63
C ALA A 248 -11.27 20.33 17.18
N LEU A 249 -10.47 19.29 17.00
CA LEU A 249 -10.10 18.79 15.67
C LEU A 249 -11.32 18.26 14.92
N ARG A 250 -12.16 17.43 15.56
CA ARG A 250 -13.39 16.91 14.97
C ARG A 250 -14.30 18.06 14.51
N ASP A 251 -14.58 19.00 15.37
CA ASP A 251 -15.51 20.10 15.10
C ASP A 251 -15.00 20.98 13.95
N SER A 252 -13.70 21.27 13.93
CA SER A 252 -13.08 22.02 12.85
C SER A 252 -13.12 21.26 11.51
N LEU A 253 -12.76 19.98 11.49
CA LEU A 253 -12.75 19.15 10.28
C LEU A 253 -14.16 18.98 9.70
N VAL A 254 -15.16 18.76 10.54
CA VAL A 254 -16.57 18.65 10.12
C VAL A 254 -17.08 19.98 9.57
N LYS A 255 -16.85 21.08 10.29
CA LYS A 255 -17.24 22.43 9.87
C LYS A 255 -16.65 22.82 8.51
N THR A 256 -15.40 22.46 8.27
CA THR A 256 -14.68 22.81 7.03
C THR A 256 -14.88 21.81 5.91
N LYS A 257 -15.63 20.72 6.14
CA LYS A 257 -15.85 19.62 5.17
C LYS A 257 -14.55 19.00 4.70
N SER A 258 -13.56 18.87 5.59
CA SER A 258 -12.29 18.19 5.29
C SER A 258 -12.49 16.68 5.20
N ASP A 259 -11.79 16.01 4.29
CA ASP A 259 -11.96 14.56 4.03
C ASP A 259 -11.10 13.69 4.94
N GLY A 260 -10.05 14.27 5.53
CA GLY A 260 -9.15 13.56 6.41
C GLY A 260 -8.29 14.47 7.28
N ILE A 261 -7.57 13.82 8.19
CA ILE A 261 -6.49 14.43 8.97
C ILE A 261 -5.22 13.56 8.81
N ASN A 262 -4.11 14.23 8.58
CA ASN A 262 -2.77 13.63 8.56
C ASN A 262 -2.04 14.08 9.82
N VAL A 263 -1.69 13.13 10.68
CA VAL A 263 -1.03 13.38 11.96
C VAL A 263 0.47 13.17 11.78
N ASP A 264 1.20 14.28 11.80
CA ASP A 264 2.64 14.39 11.64
C ASP A 264 3.28 14.80 12.98
N PHE A 265 3.27 13.86 13.93
CA PHE A 265 3.89 14.06 15.24
C PHE A 265 5.23 13.35 15.30
N GLU A 266 6.27 14.14 15.41
CA GLU A 266 7.65 13.68 15.42
C GLU A 266 8.36 14.06 16.72
N ASN A 267 9.52 13.47 17.00
CA ASN A 267 10.29 13.73 18.21
C ASN A 267 9.43 13.53 19.49
N ILE A 268 8.83 12.35 19.63
CA ILE A 268 7.96 12.01 20.76
C ILE A 268 8.81 11.35 21.87
N ASP A 269 8.66 11.80 23.12
CA ASP A 269 9.28 11.13 24.25
C ASP A 269 8.76 9.68 24.35
N PRO A 270 9.63 8.66 24.42
CA PRO A 270 9.25 7.24 24.49
C PRO A 270 8.22 6.90 25.56
N LYS A 271 8.23 7.61 26.69
CA LYS A 271 7.22 7.46 27.77
C LYS A 271 5.80 7.78 27.30
N ASN A 272 5.65 8.58 26.25
CA ASN A 272 4.38 8.99 25.67
C ASN A 272 3.92 8.11 24.48
N LYS A 273 4.64 7.05 24.14
CA LYS A 273 4.28 6.10 23.10
C LYS A 273 2.83 5.59 23.20
N LYS A 274 2.43 5.17 24.41
CA LYS A 274 1.04 4.72 24.66
C LYS A 274 0.03 5.86 24.54
N HIS A 275 0.37 7.06 25.00
CA HIS A 275 -0.52 8.23 24.93
C HIS A 275 -0.75 8.67 23.48
N PHE A 276 0.25 8.53 22.61
CA PHE A 276 0.08 8.79 21.17
C PHE A 276 -0.89 7.79 20.53
N VAL A 277 -0.77 6.51 20.84
CA VAL A 277 -1.72 5.46 20.37
C VAL A 277 -3.14 5.76 20.86
N LEU A 278 -3.31 6.15 22.13
CA LEU A 278 -4.61 6.56 22.69
C LEU A 278 -5.19 7.75 21.95
N PHE A 279 -4.39 8.78 21.68
CA PHE A 279 -4.83 9.97 20.90
C PHE A 279 -5.35 9.58 19.52
N ILE A 280 -4.60 8.77 18.78
CA ILE A 280 -5.03 8.30 17.44
C ILE A 280 -6.31 7.45 17.54
N GLY A 281 -6.45 6.64 18.58
CA GLY A 281 -7.66 5.84 18.82
C GLY A 281 -8.90 6.70 19.10
N GLU A 282 -8.77 7.68 19.97
CA GLU A 282 -9.84 8.62 20.32
C GLU A 282 -10.22 9.48 19.09
N LEU A 283 -9.22 9.99 18.37
CA LEU A 283 -9.41 10.77 17.14
C LEU A 283 -10.15 9.95 16.07
N LYS A 284 -9.70 8.72 15.82
CA LYS A 284 -10.35 7.81 14.86
C LYS A 284 -11.80 7.52 15.25
N LYS A 285 -12.06 7.27 16.54
CA LYS A 285 -13.42 7.05 17.05
C LYS A 285 -14.32 8.26 16.82
N ALA A 286 -13.81 9.47 17.09
CA ALA A 286 -14.55 10.72 16.91
C ALA A 286 -14.85 11.05 15.44
N LEU A 287 -13.92 10.72 14.52
CA LEU A 287 -14.03 11.08 13.10
C LEU A 287 -14.75 10.02 12.25
N LYS A 288 -14.80 8.78 12.69
CA LYS A 288 -15.43 7.66 11.97
C LYS A 288 -16.89 7.90 11.56
N PRO A 289 -17.78 8.46 12.44
CA PRO A 289 -19.17 8.73 12.06
C PRO A 289 -19.31 9.74 10.92
N HIS A 290 -18.33 10.61 10.73
CA HIS A 290 -18.30 11.65 9.69
C HIS A 290 -17.59 11.19 8.41
N GLY A 291 -17.11 9.94 8.32
CA GLY A 291 -16.38 9.40 7.16
C GLY A 291 -14.97 9.98 6.98
N ILE A 292 -14.50 10.81 7.92
CA ILE A 292 -13.20 11.49 7.85
C ILE A 292 -12.06 10.50 8.10
N LYS A 293 -11.06 10.50 7.21
CA LYS A 293 -9.91 9.59 7.28
C LYS A 293 -8.87 10.07 8.29
N VAL A 294 -8.17 9.12 8.90
CA VAL A 294 -7.02 9.38 9.77
C VAL A 294 -5.80 8.69 9.20
N SER A 295 -4.76 9.46 8.87
CA SER A 295 -3.44 8.96 8.51
C SER A 295 -2.42 9.42 9.55
N VAL A 296 -1.37 8.63 9.73
CA VAL A 296 -0.29 8.90 10.69
C VAL A 296 1.04 8.75 9.97
N ASP A 297 1.89 9.77 10.09
CA ASP A 297 3.24 9.75 9.56
C ASP A 297 4.16 9.01 10.53
N VAL A 298 5.04 8.18 9.99
CA VAL A 298 6.03 7.44 10.75
C VAL A 298 7.38 7.47 10.04
N THR A 299 8.45 7.60 10.82
CA THR A 299 9.80 7.44 10.31
C THR A 299 10.09 6.00 9.94
N ARG A 300 11.09 5.76 9.08
CA ARG A 300 11.69 4.43 8.93
C ARG A 300 12.15 3.93 10.31
N GLU A 301 11.92 2.65 10.59
CA GLU A 301 12.35 2.04 11.84
C GLU A 301 13.87 2.09 11.99
N ASN A 302 14.32 2.61 13.12
CA ASN A 302 15.72 2.66 13.57
C ASN A 302 15.80 2.67 15.09
N GLU A 303 17.01 2.79 15.66
CA GLU A 303 17.24 2.73 17.09
C GLU A 303 16.99 4.03 17.86
N ASP A 304 16.68 5.13 17.16
CA ASP A 304 16.42 6.42 17.80
C ASP A 304 15.19 6.35 18.72
N PRO A 305 15.33 6.69 20.01
CA PRO A 305 14.24 6.57 20.98
C PRO A 305 13.09 7.54 20.72
N TYR A 306 13.38 8.77 20.29
CA TYR A 306 12.40 9.85 20.12
C TYR A 306 11.76 9.86 18.74
N TRP A 307 12.56 9.61 17.70
CA TRP A 307 12.11 9.70 16.30
C TRP A 307 11.56 8.38 15.77
N SER A 308 11.91 7.26 16.37
CA SER A 308 11.51 5.95 15.85
C SER A 308 10.88 5.02 16.90
N LYS A 309 11.56 4.74 18.03
CA LYS A 309 11.09 3.77 19.03
C LYS A 309 9.84 4.25 19.77
N SER A 310 9.59 5.57 19.81
CA SER A 310 8.36 6.18 20.34
C SER A 310 7.10 5.84 19.56
N LEU A 311 7.23 5.34 18.33
CA LEU A 311 6.10 5.01 17.45
C LEU A 311 5.75 3.51 17.54
N ASP A 312 4.55 3.18 18.04
CA ASP A 312 4.01 1.82 17.97
C ASP A 312 3.31 1.60 16.64
N ARG A 313 4.09 1.31 15.60
CA ARG A 313 3.61 1.16 14.22
C ARG A 313 2.53 0.11 14.09
N LYS A 314 2.64 -0.98 14.87
CA LYS A 314 1.67 -2.08 14.89
C LYS A 314 0.32 -1.64 15.47
N ALA A 315 0.33 -0.94 16.60
CA ALA A 315 -0.89 -0.42 17.21
C ALA A 315 -1.53 0.68 16.35
N LEU A 316 -0.74 1.62 15.85
CA LEU A 316 -1.18 2.68 14.94
C LEU A 316 -1.78 2.10 13.66
N GLY A 317 -1.13 1.11 13.04
CA GLY A 317 -1.62 0.43 11.83
C GLY A 317 -2.94 -0.32 12.00
N LYS A 318 -3.27 -0.76 13.23
CA LYS A 318 -4.59 -1.34 13.54
C LYS A 318 -5.70 -0.28 13.58
N ILE A 319 -5.38 0.94 14.01
CA ILE A 319 -6.33 2.01 14.33
C ILE A 319 -6.55 2.94 13.15
N ALA A 320 -5.47 3.49 12.58
CA ALA A 320 -5.52 4.47 11.50
C ALA A 320 -6.04 3.86 10.18
N ASP A 321 -6.55 4.69 9.29
CA ASP A 321 -6.90 4.28 7.93
C ASP A 321 -5.63 4.03 7.11
N TYR A 322 -4.60 4.88 7.29
CA TYR A 322 -3.32 4.78 6.60
C TYR A 322 -2.16 5.09 7.54
N ILE A 323 -1.03 4.45 7.29
CA ILE A 323 0.28 4.76 7.86
C ILE A 323 1.17 5.23 6.73
N ILE A 324 1.72 6.42 6.85
CA ILE A 324 2.59 7.02 5.84
C ILE A 324 4.02 6.88 6.32
N ILE A 325 4.82 6.06 5.64
CA ILE A 325 6.25 5.97 5.93
C ILE A 325 6.99 7.09 5.24
N MET A 326 7.67 7.94 6.01
CA MET A 326 8.55 8.98 5.50
C MET A 326 9.82 8.35 4.92
N GLY A 327 9.80 8.12 3.61
CA GLY A 327 10.88 7.49 2.85
C GLY A 327 11.92 8.52 2.37
N TYR A 328 12.30 9.45 3.24
CA TYR A 328 13.29 10.49 2.98
C TYR A 328 14.07 10.83 4.27
N ASP A 329 15.04 11.71 4.14
CA ASP A 329 16.02 12.06 5.17
C ASP A 329 16.90 10.88 5.64
N GLU A 330 17.22 9.96 4.70
CA GLU A 330 18.30 8.98 4.90
C GLU A 330 19.61 9.68 5.30
N HIS A 331 19.93 10.75 4.57
CA HIS A 331 20.92 11.76 4.98
C HIS A 331 20.18 13.09 5.12
N TRP A 332 19.93 13.48 6.36
CA TRP A 332 19.20 14.70 6.70
C TRP A 332 20.10 15.94 6.68
N GLY A 333 19.53 17.15 6.75
CA GLY A 333 20.26 18.42 6.58
C GLY A 333 21.47 18.65 7.48
N GLY A 334 21.48 18.02 8.66
CA GLY A 334 22.60 18.06 9.61
C GLY A 334 23.52 16.85 9.58
N SER A 335 23.38 15.95 8.60
CA SER A 335 24.25 14.78 8.49
C SER A 335 25.72 15.20 8.33
N PRO A 336 26.65 14.55 9.06
CA PRO A 336 28.07 14.85 8.98
C PRO A 336 28.72 14.38 7.67
N VAL A 337 28.03 13.55 6.92
CA VAL A 337 28.48 12.99 5.64
C VAL A 337 27.45 13.24 4.54
N ALA A 338 27.96 13.52 3.33
CA ALA A 338 27.13 13.67 2.15
C ALA A 338 26.54 12.32 1.71
N GLY A 339 25.28 12.31 1.32
CA GLY A 339 24.61 11.09 0.85
C GLY A 339 23.26 11.35 0.22
N SER A 340 22.64 10.29 -0.27
CA SER A 340 21.28 10.33 -0.82
C SER A 340 20.26 10.71 0.26
N VAL A 341 19.30 11.54 -0.09
CA VAL A 341 18.12 11.82 0.77
C VAL A 341 17.24 10.58 0.90
N SER A 342 17.27 9.68 -0.11
CA SER A 342 16.29 8.60 -0.22
C SER A 342 16.76 7.55 -1.23
N SER A 343 17.74 6.72 -0.85
CA SER A 343 18.18 5.64 -1.74
C SER A 343 17.13 4.53 -1.85
N LEU A 344 17.06 3.88 -3.02
CA LEU A 344 16.08 2.82 -3.23
C LEU A 344 16.26 1.62 -2.27
N PRO A 345 17.49 1.13 -1.98
CA PRO A 345 17.69 0.05 -1.02
C PRO A 345 17.18 0.40 0.38
N TRP A 346 17.44 1.62 0.84
CA TRP A 346 17.03 2.11 2.15
C TRP A 346 15.49 2.18 2.29
N ILE A 347 14.79 2.72 1.29
CA ILE A 347 13.32 2.74 1.23
C ILE A 347 12.75 1.33 1.19
N LYS A 348 13.31 0.48 0.34
CA LYS A 348 12.85 -0.90 0.15
C LYS A 348 12.89 -1.68 1.46
N GLU A 349 13.98 -1.54 2.21
CA GLU A 349 14.12 -2.19 3.50
C GLU A 349 13.15 -1.60 4.54
N GLY A 350 13.06 -0.28 4.66
CA GLY A 350 12.12 0.38 5.58
C GLY A 350 10.67 -0.01 5.32
N THR A 351 10.27 -0.07 4.04
CA THR A 351 8.94 -0.54 3.64
C THR A 351 8.72 -2.00 4.03
N LYS A 352 9.72 -2.86 3.82
CA LYS A 352 9.67 -4.29 4.20
C LYS A 352 9.53 -4.48 5.71
N LEU A 353 10.23 -3.67 6.52
CA LEU A 353 10.10 -3.70 7.98
C LEU A 353 8.69 -3.28 8.41
N LEU A 354 8.18 -2.17 7.88
CA LEU A 354 6.83 -1.70 8.21
C LEU A 354 5.74 -2.69 7.81
N MET A 355 5.88 -3.40 6.68
CA MET A 355 4.94 -4.44 6.26
C MET A 355 4.88 -5.65 7.22
N LYS A 356 5.84 -5.83 8.13
CA LYS A 356 5.75 -6.85 9.18
C LYS A 356 4.70 -6.49 10.24
N GLU A 357 4.39 -5.20 10.41
CA GLU A 357 3.54 -4.65 11.46
C GLU A 357 2.22 -4.10 10.93
N VAL A 358 2.23 -3.54 9.71
CA VAL A 358 1.10 -2.85 9.08
C VAL A 358 0.70 -3.55 7.78
N PRO A 359 -0.59 -3.78 7.54
CA PRO A 359 -1.06 -4.32 6.26
C PRO A 359 -0.66 -3.42 5.08
N ALA A 360 -0.13 -4.00 4.00
CA ALA A 360 0.42 -3.26 2.86
C ALA A 360 -0.57 -2.23 2.27
N HIS A 361 -1.85 -2.58 2.15
CA HIS A 361 -2.88 -1.68 1.61
C HIS A 361 -3.17 -0.44 2.47
N LYS A 362 -2.67 -0.40 3.71
CA LYS A 362 -2.73 0.78 4.59
C LYS A 362 -1.45 1.61 4.56
N ILE A 363 -0.37 1.11 3.93
CA ILE A 363 0.91 1.81 3.87
C ILE A 363 0.93 2.74 2.67
N ILE A 364 1.22 4.01 2.90
CA ILE A 364 1.54 5.01 1.87
C ILE A 364 3.04 5.26 1.94
N LEU A 365 3.74 5.11 0.81
CA LEU A 365 5.17 5.42 0.72
C LEU A 365 5.34 6.89 0.38
N ALA A 366 5.85 7.68 1.32
CA ALA A 366 6.24 9.04 1.07
C ALA A 366 7.66 9.11 0.50
N VAL A 367 7.82 9.92 -0.54
CA VAL A 367 9.09 10.12 -1.24
C VAL A 367 9.40 11.62 -1.37
N PRO A 368 10.68 12.01 -1.45
CA PRO A 368 11.05 13.41 -1.58
C PRO A 368 10.87 13.90 -3.02
N PHE A 369 10.33 15.11 -3.18
CA PHE A 369 10.39 15.88 -4.43
C PHE A 369 11.51 16.91 -4.40
N TYR A 370 12.31 16.90 -3.34
CA TYR A 370 13.51 17.69 -3.17
C TYR A 370 14.75 16.77 -3.10
N THR A 371 15.90 17.36 -3.22
CA THR A 371 17.17 16.70 -2.90
C THR A 371 18.08 17.66 -2.14
N ARG A 372 19.29 17.20 -1.79
CA ARG A 372 20.30 18.03 -1.14
C ARG A 372 21.52 18.21 -2.03
N GLU A 373 21.96 19.45 -2.17
CA GLU A 373 23.31 19.78 -2.61
C GLU A 373 24.22 19.79 -1.41
N TRP A 374 25.09 18.81 -1.34
CA TRP A 374 26.11 18.71 -0.29
C TRP A 374 27.35 19.47 -0.69
N VAL A 375 27.80 20.34 0.20
CA VAL A 375 28.99 21.20 0.00
C VAL A 375 30.01 20.85 1.06
N THR A 376 31.12 20.21 0.64
CA THR A 376 32.23 19.83 1.50
C THR A 376 33.40 20.78 1.25
N ASP A 377 33.77 21.53 2.27
CA ASP A 377 34.97 22.36 2.25
C ASP A 377 36.20 21.46 2.17
N LEU A 378 37.03 21.66 1.13
CA LEU A 378 38.18 20.78 0.87
C LEU A 378 39.31 20.95 1.87
N SER A 379 39.40 22.12 2.54
CA SER A 379 40.42 22.43 3.55
C SER A 379 40.00 21.90 4.93
N THR A 380 38.81 22.26 5.38
CA THR A 380 38.32 21.93 6.73
C THR A 380 37.58 20.60 6.82
N LYS A 381 37.21 20.00 5.70
CA LYS A 381 36.38 18.78 5.56
C LYS A 381 34.95 18.93 6.15
N LYS A 382 34.54 20.13 6.52
CA LYS A 382 33.19 20.39 7.00
C LYS A 382 32.19 20.23 5.89
N VAL A 383 31.08 19.53 6.22
CA VAL A 383 29.97 19.28 5.29
C VAL A 383 28.81 20.20 5.65
N LYS A 384 28.22 20.85 4.65
CA LYS A 384 26.95 21.57 4.72
C LYS A 384 26.02 21.06 3.64
N SER A 385 24.72 21.26 3.82
CA SER A 385 23.73 20.89 2.78
C SER A 385 22.79 22.05 2.50
N HIS A 386 22.26 22.07 1.28
CA HIS A 386 21.22 22.99 0.83
C HIS A 386 20.13 22.19 0.15
N ASP A 387 18.88 22.39 0.55
CA ASP A 387 17.75 21.79 -0.13
C ASP A 387 17.63 22.38 -1.54
N ARG A 388 17.33 21.53 -2.51
CA ARG A 388 17.17 21.90 -3.91
C ARG A 388 15.91 21.26 -4.49
N THR A 389 15.14 22.07 -5.17
CA THR A 389 14.05 21.59 -6.04
C THR A 389 14.64 20.88 -7.27
N MET A 390 13.83 20.06 -7.94
CA MET A 390 14.29 19.40 -9.18
C MET A 390 14.67 20.41 -10.28
N ALA A 391 13.96 21.52 -10.36
CA ALA A 391 14.26 22.61 -11.30
C ALA A 391 15.62 23.28 -11.00
N GLU A 392 15.93 23.56 -9.73
CA GLU A 392 17.22 24.11 -9.32
C GLU A 392 18.38 23.15 -9.63
N VAL A 393 18.20 21.85 -9.39
CA VAL A 393 19.19 20.82 -9.74
C VAL A 393 19.43 20.79 -11.25
N ASN A 394 18.39 20.83 -12.07
CA ASN A 394 18.53 20.91 -13.53
C ASN A 394 19.28 22.18 -13.97
N LYS A 395 19.02 23.32 -13.31
CA LYS A 395 19.74 24.57 -13.55
C LYS A 395 21.22 24.44 -13.19
N ILE A 396 21.56 23.84 -12.04
CA ILE A 396 22.97 23.60 -11.65
C ILE A 396 23.66 22.72 -12.70
N ILE A 397 23.03 21.63 -13.13
CA ILE A 397 23.58 20.70 -14.12
C ILE A 397 23.86 21.41 -15.45
N SER A 398 22.93 22.21 -15.95
CA SER A 398 23.11 22.95 -17.20
C SER A 398 24.15 24.03 -17.09
N THR A 399 24.11 24.84 -16.02
CA THR A 399 25.06 25.93 -15.80
C THR A 399 26.51 25.44 -15.63
N GLN A 400 26.70 24.35 -14.90
CA GLN A 400 28.01 23.74 -14.66
C GLN A 400 28.40 22.73 -15.74
N LYS A 401 27.55 22.52 -16.77
CA LYS A 401 27.75 21.54 -17.87
C LYS A 401 28.07 20.12 -17.36
N LEU A 402 27.38 19.68 -16.30
CA LEU A 402 27.67 18.42 -15.63
C LEU A 402 27.08 17.21 -16.39
N LYS A 403 27.81 16.09 -16.35
CA LYS A 403 27.33 14.80 -16.85
C LYS A 403 26.75 13.98 -15.69
N LYS A 404 25.50 13.58 -15.80
CA LYS A 404 24.86 12.67 -14.84
C LYS A 404 25.50 11.28 -14.94
N VAL A 405 25.84 10.67 -13.80
CA VAL A 405 26.32 9.29 -13.69
C VAL A 405 25.32 8.50 -12.88
N TRP A 406 25.01 7.27 -13.32
CA TRP A 406 24.09 6.40 -12.57
C TRP A 406 24.81 5.75 -11.39
N ASP A 407 24.42 6.09 -10.18
CA ASP A 407 24.88 5.43 -8.96
C ASP A 407 24.09 4.14 -8.74
N LYS A 408 24.77 3.00 -8.91
CA LYS A 408 24.18 1.67 -8.75
C LYS A 408 23.84 1.35 -7.30
N GLN A 409 24.49 1.97 -6.32
CA GLN A 409 24.24 1.71 -4.90
C GLN A 409 22.94 2.38 -4.46
N THR A 410 22.76 3.66 -4.77
CA THR A 410 21.55 4.41 -4.40
C THR A 410 20.41 4.24 -5.38
N GLN A 411 20.71 3.74 -6.60
CA GLN A 411 19.76 3.65 -7.72
C GLN A 411 19.22 5.03 -8.12
N GLN A 412 20.14 6.01 -8.24
CA GLN A 412 19.87 7.40 -8.60
C GLN A 412 20.89 7.92 -9.60
N ASN A 413 20.54 8.94 -10.34
CA ASN A 413 21.52 9.76 -11.03
C ASN A 413 22.28 10.60 -10.00
N TYR A 414 23.56 10.82 -10.24
CA TYR A 414 24.48 11.52 -9.36
C TYR A 414 25.35 12.50 -10.15
N VAL A 415 25.63 13.65 -9.57
CA VAL A 415 26.60 14.61 -10.10
C VAL A 415 27.54 15.06 -8.99
N VAL A 416 28.80 15.36 -9.39
CA VAL A 416 29.83 15.91 -8.53
C VAL A 416 30.60 16.96 -9.30
N TYR A 417 30.95 18.05 -8.63
CA TYR A 417 31.83 19.10 -9.19
C TYR A 417 32.56 19.83 -8.07
N THR A 418 33.61 20.57 -8.45
CA THR A 418 34.38 21.41 -7.53
C THR A 418 34.21 22.86 -7.92
N SER A 419 33.92 23.71 -6.95
CA SER A 419 33.81 25.16 -7.15
C SER A 419 34.26 25.90 -5.90
N LYS A 420 35.06 26.95 -6.07
CA LYS A 420 35.53 27.85 -4.97
C LYS A 420 36.08 27.10 -3.75
N GLY A 421 36.92 26.08 -3.97
CA GLY A 421 37.53 25.29 -2.89
C GLY A 421 36.60 24.30 -2.21
N ASN A 422 35.40 24.11 -2.72
CA ASN A 422 34.42 23.17 -2.19
C ASN A 422 34.10 22.05 -3.19
N LYS A 423 33.88 20.83 -2.67
CA LYS A 423 33.32 19.71 -3.41
C LYS A 423 31.79 19.73 -3.27
N HIS A 424 31.07 19.70 -4.38
CA HIS A 424 29.64 19.66 -4.46
C HIS A 424 29.17 18.27 -4.91
N GLN A 425 28.19 17.69 -4.25
CA GLN A 425 27.65 16.36 -4.54
C GLN A 425 26.12 16.40 -4.48
N ILE A 426 25.43 15.81 -5.49
CA ILE A 426 23.97 15.77 -5.55
C ILE A 426 23.55 14.39 -6.03
N TRP A 427 22.80 13.65 -5.21
CA TRP A 427 22.01 12.48 -5.63
C TRP A 427 20.65 12.98 -6.11
N ILE A 428 20.38 12.79 -7.38
CA ILE A 428 19.30 13.48 -8.09
C ILE A 428 17.98 12.72 -7.93
N GLU A 429 16.96 13.44 -7.48
CA GLU A 429 15.59 12.98 -7.64
C GLU A 429 15.07 13.38 -9.01
N ASP A 430 14.70 12.40 -9.83
CA ASP A 430 14.18 12.56 -11.18
C ASP A 430 13.16 11.47 -11.54
N LYS A 431 12.61 11.55 -12.74
CA LYS A 431 11.63 10.57 -13.24
C LYS A 431 12.13 9.12 -13.16
N LYS A 432 13.43 8.87 -13.36
CA LYS A 432 14.01 7.53 -13.33
C LYS A 432 14.02 6.96 -11.91
N SER A 433 14.50 7.73 -10.92
CA SER A 433 14.48 7.31 -9.51
C SER A 433 13.06 7.18 -8.98
N MET A 434 12.15 8.11 -9.35
CA MET A 434 10.74 8.05 -8.93
C MET A 434 10.01 6.83 -9.50
N LYS A 435 10.28 6.46 -10.76
CA LYS A 435 9.70 5.25 -11.34
C LYS A 435 10.00 4.00 -10.50
N LEU A 436 11.24 3.84 -10.05
CA LEU A 436 11.63 2.69 -9.21
C LEU A 436 10.88 2.67 -7.87
N ARG A 437 10.62 3.84 -7.27
CA ARG A 437 9.83 3.96 -6.04
C ARG A 437 8.36 3.65 -6.27
N MET A 438 7.79 4.10 -7.40
CA MET A 438 6.41 3.78 -7.76
C MET A 438 6.24 2.31 -8.12
N ASP A 439 7.25 1.70 -8.74
CA ASP A 439 7.29 0.25 -8.97
C ASP A 439 7.29 -0.53 -7.63
N LEU A 440 8.01 -0.03 -6.61
CA LEU A 440 7.99 -0.60 -5.25
C LEU A 440 6.58 -0.55 -4.64
N VAL A 441 5.85 0.56 -4.82
CA VAL A 441 4.45 0.71 -4.38
C VAL A 441 3.55 -0.34 -5.05
N LYS A 442 3.70 -0.52 -6.37
CA LYS A 442 2.93 -1.49 -7.16
C LYS A 442 3.24 -2.93 -6.76
N GLN A 443 4.53 -3.29 -6.70
CA GLN A 443 5.00 -4.66 -6.40
C GLN A 443 4.61 -5.14 -5.01
N ASN A 444 4.58 -4.23 -4.02
CA ASN A 444 4.20 -4.55 -2.65
C ASN A 444 2.72 -4.31 -2.35
N HIS A 445 1.92 -3.92 -3.35
CA HIS A 445 0.50 -3.63 -3.20
C HIS A 445 0.21 -2.62 -2.07
N LEU A 446 1.05 -1.58 -1.97
CA LEU A 446 0.88 -0.54 -0.97
C LEU A 446 -0.40 0.27 -1.24
N GLY A 447 -0.91 0.92 -0.20
CA GLY A 447 -2.10 1.78 -0.24
C GLY A 447 -1.93 3.02 -1.11
N GLY A 448 -0.70 3.43 -1.39
CA GLY A 448 -0.42 4.56 -2.25
C GLY A 448 0.99 5.12 -2.11
N ALA A 449 1.16 6.32 -2.65
CA ALA A 449 2.37 7.12 -2.53
C ALA A 449 2.04 8.54 -2.06
N ALA A 450 2.99 9.18 -1.37
CA ALA A 450 2.92 10.59 -1.00
C ALA A 450 4.20 11.32 -1.43
N ALA A 451 4.11 12.63 -1.58
CA ALA A 451 5.24 13.45 -2.05
C ALA A 451 5.53 14.62 -1.09
N TRP A 452 6.72 14.67 -0.54
CA TRP A 452 7.23 15.79 0.22
C TRP A 452 8.15 16.63 -0.67
N TYR A 453 7.77 17.81 -1.11
CA TYR A 453 6.46 18.42 -1.10
C TYR A 453 6.10 18.90 -2.52
N ILE A 454 4.81 19.04 -2.82
CA ILE A 454 4.35 19.47 -4.14
C ILE A 454 4.80 20.90 -4.45
N GLY A 455 5.25 21.11 -5.69
CA GLY A 455 5.85 22.37 -6.16
C GLY A 455 7.38 22.34 -6.19
N SER A 456 8.01 21.22 -5.77
CA SER A 456 9.47 21.02 -5.89
C SER A 456 9.84 20.10 -7.05
N GLU A 457 8.86 19.42 -7.62
CA GLU A 457 9.03 18.48 -8.73
C GLU A 457 9.05 19.17 -10.10
N THR A 458 9.59 18.45 -11.08
CA THR A 458 9.39 18.75 -12.50
C THR A 458 8.10 18.09 -13.01
N PRO A 459 7.40 18.66 -14.02
CA PRO A 459 6.10 18.13 -14.47
C PRO A 459 6.09 16.66 -14.90
N ASP A 460 7.21 16.17 -15.44
CA ASP A 460 7.37 14.79 -15.93
C ASP A 460 7.36 13.72 -14.83
N ILE A 461 7.50 14.13 -13.55
CA ILE A 461 7.41 13.22 -12.39
C ILE A 461 6.03 12.59 -12.31
N TRP A 462 4.97 13.32 -12.62
CA TRP A 462 3.60 12.84 -12.51
C TRP A 462 3.24 11.70 -13.48
N ASP A 463 4.02 11.50 -14.55
CA ASP A 463 3.84 10.40 -15.50
C ASP A 463 4.04 9.02 -14.85
N VAL A 464 4.81 8.94 -13.76
CA VAL A 464 5.09 7.66 -13.08
C VAL A 464 4.11 7.37 -11.94
N TYR A 465 3.27 8.35 -11.54
CA TYR A 465 2.25 8.20 -10.51
C TYR A 465 0.91 7.66 -11.06
N GLN A 466 0.97 6.68 -11.97
CA GLN A 466 -0.20 6.06 -12.57
C GLN A 466 -0.48 4.71 -11.88
N PHE A 467 -1.42 4.69 -10.94
CA PHE A 467 -1.77 3.49 -10.18
C PHE A 467 -3.13 2.88 -10.57
N ASN A 468 -3.99 3.67 -11.20
CA ASN A 468 -5.40 3.35 -11.41
C ASN A 468 -5.75 3.12 -12.88
N GLN A 469 -4.83 2.54 -13.65
CA GLN A 469 -5.10 2.05 -15.01
C GLN A 469 -5.45 0.58 -15.01
#